data_27e785711bdfacd14fb5b6d67c31dbac
#
_entry.id   27e785711bdfacd14fb5b6d67c31dbac
#
_cell.length_a   1.000
_cell.length_b   1.000
_cell.length_c   1.000
_cell.angle_alpha   90.00
_cell.angle_beta   90.00
_cell.angle_gamma   90.00
#
_symmetry.space_group_name_H-M   'P 1'
#
loop_
_entity.id
_entity.type
_entity.pdbx_description
1 polymer ?
#
loop_
_entity_poly.entity_id
_entity_poly.type
_entity_poly.pdbx_seq_one_letter_code
_entity_poly.pdbx_strand_id
1 'polypeptide(L)'
;MIFKKLIPLFIFFTILFASGGYDHGTSAGKGSWDISVTWNPFNYFEQGQSYAIFGYGLTERLDIHGYYSYTHRWNDNYYGGFSYQFYESNKIDLSTAIGIRKYRNEPTTHIFFPQLLYTLRLSDRIGIGGSLVDIRNQDLQISKGVAKDVFLTVKIFENKKYKVNFNLGGFQPIFWEPKTGQWYPTYSVGIKVR
;
A
#
# COMPACT_ATOMS: atom_id res chain seq x y z
N MET A 1 6.98 -19.42 33.06
CA MET A 1 6.32 -18.12 33.38
C MET A 1 6.40 -17.09 32.25
N ILE A 2 7.17 -17.34 31.20
CA ILE A 2 7.36 -16.43 30.03
C ILE A 2 6.18 -16.51 29.04
N PHE A 3 5.56 -17.68 28.85
CA PHE A 3 4.46 -17.86 27.91
C PHE A 3 3.19 -17.06 28.22
N LYS A 4 2.89 -16.79 29.50
CA LYS A 4 1.70 -16.01 29.87
C LYS A 4 1.80 -14.51 29.56
N LYS A 5 3.01 -13.99 29.34
CA LYS A 5 3.23 -12.57 28.95
C LYS A 5 3.26 -12.35 27.44
N LEU A 6 3.38 -13.42 26.65
CA LEU A 6 3.35 -13.37 25.18
C LEU A 6 1.93 -13.36 24.61
N ILE A 7 0.95 -13.91 25.34
CA ILE A 7 -0.45 -13.97 24.89
C ILE A 7 -1.05 -12.57 24.66
N PRO A 8 -0.94 -11.59 25.57
CA PRO A 8 -1.45 -10.24 25.30
C PRO A 8 -0.67 -9.52 24.20
N LEU A 9 0.61 -9.82 24.02
CA LEU A 9 1.39 -9.29 22.89
C LEU A 9 0.93 -9.89 21.57
N PHE A 10 0.59 -11.18 21.54
CA PHE A 10 0.05 -11.86 20.35
C PHE A 10 -1.39 -11.39 20.02
N ILE A 11 -2.21 -11.12 21.04
CA ILE A 11 -3.55 -10.54 20.87
C ILE A 11 -3.46 -9.08 20.43
N PHE A 12 -2.46 -8.33 20.88
CA PHE A 12 -2.21 -6.96 20.40
C PHE A 12 -1.71 -6.95 18.94
N PHE A 13 -0.95 -7.98 18.52
CA PHE A 13 -0.52 -8.16 17.14
C PHE A 13 -1.65 -8.59 16.18
N THR A 14 -2.71 -9.20 16.69
CA THR A 14 -3.89 -9.56 15.84
C THR A 14 -4.77 -8.36 15.50
N ILE A 15 -4.49 -7.18 16.06
CA ILE A 15 -5.22 -5.94 15.77
C ILE A 15 -4.45 -5.03 14.79
N LEU A 16 -3.25 -5.38 14.39
CA LEU A 16 -2.46 -4.65 13.39
C LEU A 16 -2.74 -5.20 11.99
N PHE A 17 -3.40 -4.44 11.22
CA PHE A 17 -4.10 -4.75 9.99
C PHE A 17 -3.31 -4.34 8.75
N ALA A 18 -3.42 -5.10 7.70
CA ALA A 18 -2.58 -5.10 6.53
C ALA A 18 -3.11 -4.26 5.36
N SER A 19 -2.25 -3.80 4.54
CA SER A 19 -2.45 -2.86 3.49
C SER A 19 -2.96 -3.46 2.17
N GLY A 20 -3.79 -2.79 1.42
CA GLY A 20 -4.38 -3.17 0.16
C GLY A 20 -3.70 -2.52 -1.04
N GLY A 21 -2.50 -2.87 -1.38
CA GLY A 21 -1.80 -2.38 -2.56
C GLY A 21 -1.10 -1.02 -2.37
N TYR A 22 0.15 -0.96 -2.21
CA TYR A 22 0.80 0.01 -1.53
C TYR A 22 1.83 0.80 -2.05
N ASP A 23 1.58 1.98 -1.84
CA ASP A 23 2.60 2.99 -1.94
C ASP A 23 3.01 3.43 -0.54
N HIS A 24 4.25 3.63 -0.32
CA HIS A 24 4.86 4.21 0.87
C HIS A 24 5.54 5.52 0.49
N GLY A 25 5.83 6.38 1.48
CA GLY A 25 6.40 7.71 1.25
C GLY A 25 7.85 7.73 0.77
N THR A 26 8.53 6.59 0.66
CA THR A 26 9.94 6.50 0.25
C THR A 26 10.04 6.19 -1.24
N SER A 27 10.72 7.03 -2.02
CA SER A 27 10.98 6.77 -3.44
C SER A 27 11.79 5.49 -3.67
N ALA A 28 11.55 4.84 -4.80
CA ALA A 28 12.38 3.72 -5.24
C ALA A 28 13.84 4.15 -5.47
N GLY A 29 14.07 5.43 -5.81
CA GLY A 29 15.38 5.96 -6.17
C GLY A 29 15.78 5.61 -7.60
N LYS A 30 16.55 6.47 -8.22
CA LYS A 30 16.88 6.42 -9.66
C LYS A 30 17.37 5.04 -10.11
N GLY A 31 16.71 4.48 -11.11
CA GLY A 31 17.06 3.20 -11.72
C GLY A 31 16.71 1.97 -10.88
N SER A 32 16.12 2.15 -9.71
CA SER A 32 15.72 1.05 -8.82
C SER A 32 14.28 0.63 -9.05
N TRP A 33 14.01 -0.65 -8.85
CA TRP A 33 12.67 -1.21 -8.84
C TRP A 33 12.22 -1.48 -7.41
N ASP A 34 10.95 -1.21 -7.13
CA ASP A 34 10.25 -1.66 -5.93
C ASP A 34 9.07 -2.53 -6.37
N ILE A 35 9.09 -3.79 -5.99
CA ILE A 35 8.09 -4.77 -6.41
C ILE A 35 7.53 -5.42 -5.17
N SER A 36 6.21 -5.48 -5.05
CA SER A 36 5.60 -6.21 -3.97
C SER A 36 4.41 -7.05 -4.41
N VAL A 37 4.19 -8.14 -3.69
CA VAL A 37 3.01 -8.97 -3.84
C VAL A 37 2.25 -8.92 -2.52
N THR A 38 1.00 -8.50 -2.62
CA THR A 38 0.08 -8.43 -1.50
C THR A 38 -0.96 -9.53 -1.63
N TRP A 39 -1.19 -10.21 -0.54
CA TRP A 39 -2.11 -11.31 -0.48
C TRP A 39 -3.09 -11.16 0.67
N ASN A 40 -4.36 -11.45 0.41
CA ASN A 40 -5.41 -11.53 1.41
C ASN A 40 -5.86 -12.98 1.57
N PRO A 41 -5.28 -13.74 2.53
CA PRO A 41 -5.53 -15.16 2.68
C PRO A 41 -6.92 -15.49 3.25
N PHE A 42 -7.60 -14.52 3.85
CA PHE A 42 -8.78 -14.81 4.65
C PHE A 42 -10.10 -14.63 3.91
N ASN A 43 -10.07 -14.23 2.66
CA ASN A 43 -11.27 -14.13 1.84
C ASN A 43 -12.42 -13.33 2.51
N TYR A 44 -12.05 -12.40 3.42
CA TYR A 44 -13.00 -11.56 4.16
C TYR A 44 -13.75 -10.60 3.24
N PHE A 45 -13.25 -10.47 2.06
CA PHE A 45 -14.03 -9.99 0.97
C PHE A 45 -14.66 -11.22 0.33
N GLU A 46 -15.91 -11.16 0.05
CA GLU A 46 -16.53 -12.10 -0.89
C GLU A 46 -15.73 -12.20 -2.20
N GLN A 47 -14.66 -11.45 -2.31
CA GLN A 47 -13.95 -11.11 -3.52
C GLN A 47 -12.44 -11.33 -3.49
N GLY A 48 -11.85 -11.73 -2.36
CA GLY A 48 -10.41 -11.99 -2.17
C GLY A 48 -9.52 -11.23 -3.17
N GLN A 49 -8.90 -10.14 -2.75
CA GLN A 49 -8.13 -9.29 -3.65
C GLN A 49 -6.64 -9.44 -3.40
N SER A 50 -5.90 -9.81 -4.44
CA SER A 50 -4.43 -9.86 -4.40
C SER A 50 -3.85 -8.83 -5.36
N TYR A 51 -2.70 -8.26 -5.01
CA TYR A 51 -2.06 -7.20 -5.78
C TYR A 51 -0.63 -7.58 -6.14
N ALA A 52 -0.27 -7.35 -7.38
CA ALA A 52 1.12 -7.23 -7.81
C ALA A 52 1.40 -5.74 -8.03
N ILE A 53 2.35 -5.20 -7.28
CA ILE A 53 2.65 -3.79 -7.25
C ILE A 53 4.04 -3.57 -7.74
N PHE A 54 4.28 -2.48 -8.46
CA PHE A 54 5.58 -2.10 -8.94
C PHE A 54 5.79 -0.59 -8.82
N GLY A 55 7.03 -0.23 -8.54
CA GLY A 55 7.54 1.14 -8.62
C GLY A 55 8.87 1.14 -9.37
N TYR A 56 9.13 2.16 -10.15
CA TYR A 56 10.41 2.38 -10.81
C TYR A 56 10.85 3.83 -10.67
N GLY A 57 12.04 4.03 -10.10
CA GLY A 57 12.61 5.35 -9.89
C GLY A 57 13.12 5.99 -11.18
N LEU A 58 12.42 7.02 -11.65
CA LEU A 58 12.89 7.85 -12.77
C LEU A 58 14.02 8.78 -12.32
N THR A 59 13.88 9.30 -11.10
CA THR A 59 14.87 10.13 -10.43
C THR A 59 15.04 9.66 -8.98
N GLU A 60 15.83 10.35 -8.18
CA GLU A 60 15.93 10.05 -6.74
C GLU A 60 14.62 10.26 -5.98
N ARG A 61 13.67 11.02 -6.55
CA ARG A 61 12.43 11.43 -5.88
C ARG A 61 11.16 11.23 -6.69
N LEU A 62 11.26 10.93 -7.98
CA LEU A 62 10.12 10.73 -8.88
C LEU A 62 10.08 9.28 -9.34
N ASP A 63 8.97 8.61 -9.10
CA ASP A 63 8.74 7.25 -9.51
C ASP A 63 7.53 7.13 -10.43
N ILE A 64 7.58 6.17 -11.37
CA ILE A 64 6.38 5.57 -11.95
C ILE A 64 5.97 4.44 -11.03
N HIS A 65 4.70 4.36 -10.70
CA HIS A 65 4.18 3.27 -9.88
C HIS A 65 2.85 2.75 -10.38
N GLY A 66 2.52 1.54 -9.97
CA GLY A 66 1.26 0.95 -10.35
C GLY A 66 1.03 -0.41 -9.72
N TYR A 67 -0.17 -0.94 -9.97
CA TYR A 67 -0.50 -2.29 -9.55
C TYR A 67 -1.46 -2.96 -10.55
N TYR A 68 -1.41 -4.28 -10.53
CA TYR A 68 -2.46 -5.15 -11.04
C TYR A 68 -3.12 -5.84 -9.85
N SER A 69 -4.45 -5.83 -9.82
CA SER A 69 -5.22 -6.50 -8.78
C SER A 69 -6.09 -7.58 -9.39
N TYR A 70 -5.92 -8.78 -8.89
CA TYR A 70 -6.76 -9.94 -9.22
C TYR A 70 -7.85 -10.11 -8.17
N THR A 71 -9.08 -10.31 -8.62
CA THR A 71 -10.25 -10.52 -7.77
C THR A 71 -11.02 -11.74 -8.23
N HIS A 72 -11.17 -12.74 -7.38
CA HIS A 72 -11.71 -14.06 -7.75
C HIS A 72 -13.12 -14.05 -8.32
N ARG A 73 -13.96 -13.09 -7.95
CA ARG A 73 -15.38 -13.02 -8.36
C ARG A 73 -15.78 -11.75 -9.08
N TRP A 74 -14.87 -10.78 -9.20
CA TRP A 74 -15.15 -9.47 -9.77
C TRP A 74 -14.09 -9.12 -10.82
N ASN A 75 -14.21 -7.93 -11.38
CA ASN A 75 -13.29 -7.49 -12.41
C ASN A 75 -11.91 -7.24 -11.86
N ASP A 76 -10.90 -7.79 -12.52
CA ASP A 76 -9.53 -7.38 -12.33
C ASP A 76 -9.42 -5.88 -12.55
N ASN A 77 -8.52 -5.25 -11.80
CA ASN A 77 -8.25 -3.84 -12.00
C ASN A 77 -6.75 -3.56 -12.05
N TYR A 78 -6.41 -2.49 -12.71
CA TYR A 78 -5.04 -2.01 -12.83
C TYR A 78 -4.98 -0.50 -12.58
N TYR A 79 -3.92 -0.10 -11.97
CA TYR A 79 -3.61 1.28 -11.64
C TYR A 79 -2.22 1.63 -12.15
N GLY A 80 -2.05 2.86 -12.61
CA GLY A 80 -0.75 3.42 -12.98
C GLY A 80 -0.72 4.91 -12.73
N GLY A 81 0.43 5.40 -12.31
CA GLY A 81 0.60 6.79 -11.94
C GLY A 81 2.04 7.19 -11.68
N PHE A 82 2.18 8.39 -11.14
CA PHE A 82 3.45 8.96 -10.71
C PHE A 82 3.39 9.31 -9.24
N SER A 83 4.50 9.10 -8.53
CA SER A 83 4.68 9.57 -7.17
C SER A 83 5.92 10.45 -7.06
N TYR A 84 5.85 11.46 -6.20
CA TYR A 84 6.93 12.40 -5.95
C TYR A 84 7.18 12.55 -4.46
N GLN A 85 8.40 12.19 -4.04
CA GLN A 85 8.86 12.35 -2.66
C GLN A 85 9.27 13.80 -2.42
N PHE A 86 8.40 14.54 -1.76
CA PHE A 86 8.62 15.96 -1.49
C PHE A 86 9.32 16.23 -0.15
N TYR A 87 9.32 15.26 0.76
CA TYR A 87 10.02 15.36 2.04
C TYR A 87 10.76 14.07 2.37
N GLU A 88 11.97 14.21 2.86
CA GLU A 88 12.85 13.13 3.30
C GLU A 88 13.61 13.53 4.54
N SER A 89 13.64 12.64 5.54
CA SER A 89 14.45 12.78 6.74
C SER A 89 14.88 11.41 7.27
N ASN A 90 15.69 11.39 8.31
CA ASN A 90 16.10 10.14 8.96
C ASN A 90 14.93 9.35 9.56
N LYS A 91 13.78 9.99 9.82
CA LYS A 91 12.64 9.36 10.48
C LYS A 91 11.39 9.29 9.62
N ILE A 92 11.22 10.21 8.69
CA ILE A 92 9.96 10.37 7.94
C ILE A 92 10.28 10.66 6.49
N ASP A 93 9.61 9.94 5.58
CA ASP A 93 9.49 10.29 4.17
C ASP A 93 8.02 10.56 3.85
N LEU A 94 7.77 11.59 3.05
CA LEU A 94 6.45 11.93 2.56
C LEU A 94 6.48 12.09 1.04
N SER A 95 5.50 11.48 0.38
CA SER A 95 5.29 11.60 -1.06
C SER A 95 3.84 11.98 -1.36
N THR A 96 3.65 12.61 -2.49
CA THR A 96 2.34 12.74 -3.12
C THR A 96 2.30 11.91 -4.38
N ALA A 97 1.10 11.52 -4.81
CA ALA A 97 0.95 10.76 -6.03
C ALA A 97 -0.33 11.15 -6.78
N ILE A 98 -0.33 10.86 -8.07
CA ILE A 98 -1.49 10.94 -8.94
C ILE A 98 -1.49 9.72 -9.85
N GLY A 99 -2.66 9.11 -10.06
CA GLY A 99 -2.77 7.97 -10.96
C GLY A 99 -4.20 7.65 -11.34
N ILE A 100 -4.33 6.70 -12.23
CA ILE A 100 -5.59 6.28 -12.82
C ILE A 100 -5.76 4.78 -12.59
N ARG A 101 -6.94 4.40 -12.08
CA ARG A 101 -7.39 3.01 -11.99
C ARG A 101 -8.48 2.72 -13.00
N LYS A 102 -8.39 1.56 -13.64
CA LYS A 102 -9.45 1.00 -14.49
C LYS A 102 -9.76 -0.43 -14.08
N TYR A 103 -11.01 -0.80 -14.21
CA TYR A 103 -11.46 -2.18 -14.15
C TYR A 103 -11.52 -2.80 -15.55
N ARG A 104 -11.21 -4.09 -15.66
CA ARG A 104 -11.12 -4.77 -16.96
C ARG A 104 -12.40 -4.72 -17.77
N ASN A 105 -13.54 -4.89 -17.11
CA ASN A 105 -14.84 -5.01 -17.76
C ASN A 105 -15.78 -3.80 -17.51
N GLU A 106 -15.23 -2.71 -16.94
CA GLU A 106 -16.00 -1.51 -16.66
C GLU A 106 -15.44 -0.31 -17.43
N PRO A 107 -16.29 0.51 -18.03
CA PRO A 107 -15.83 1.72 -18.71
C PRO A 107 -15.34 2.80 -17.74
N THR A 108 -15.71 2.69 -16.46
CA THR A 108 -15.43 3.71 -15.45
C THR A 108 -13.94 3.81 -15.14
N THR A 109 -13.44 5.03 -15.16
CA THR A 109 -12.07 5.37 -14.75
C THR A 109 -12.12 6.09 -13.42
N HIS A 110 -11.26 5.69 -12.50
CA HIS A 110 -11.09 6.37 -11.21
C HIS A 110 -9.76 7.10 -11.19
N ILE A 111 -9.79 8.34 -10.73
CA ILE A 111 -8.61 9.18 -10.54
C ILE A 111 -8.27 9.17 -9.05
N PHE A 112 -7.04 8.82 -8.73
CA PHE A 112 -6.48 8.82 -7.38
C PHE A 112 -5.69 10.10 -7.18
N PHE A 113 -6.35 11.13 -6.63
CA PHE A 113 -5.73 12.43 -6.37
C PHE A 113 -6.64 13.31 -5.49
N PRO A 114 -6.09 13.98 -4.46
CA PRO A 114 -4.69 13.87 -4.01
C PRO A 114 -4.40 12.56 -3.27
N GLN A 115 -3.13 12.18 -3.25
CA GLN A 115 -2.62 11.11 -2.42
C GLN A 115 -1.52 11.64 -1.52
N LEU A 116 -1.53 11.25 -0.26
CA LEU A 116 -0.43 11.42 0.68
C LEU A 116 0.10 10.04 1.06
N LEU A 117 1.35 9.78 0.74
CA LEU A 117 2.06 8.55 1.05
C LEU A 117 3.08 8.86 2.14
N TYR A 118 3.23 7.97 3.11
CA TYR A 118 4.14 8.21 4.21
C TYR A 118 4.92 6.95 4.62
N THR A 119 6.14 7.18 5.10
CA THR A 119 6.98 6.17 5.75
C THR A 119 7.55 6.76 7.04
N LEU A 120 7.37 6.05 8.15
CA LEU A 120 7.96 6.38 9.44
C LEU A 120 9.00 5.31 9.78
N ARG A 121 10.26 5.70 9.99
CA ARG A 121 11.33 4.77 10.39
C ARG A 121 11.40 4.70 11.91
N LEU A 122 11.01 3.57 12.48
CA LEU A 122 11.08 3.34 13.94
C LEU A 122 12.46 2.83 14.35
N SER A 123 13.10 2.07 13.46
CA SER A 123 14.47 1.57 13.59
C SER A 123 15.05 1.22 12.23
N ASP A 124 16.29 0.74 12.18
CA ASP A 124 16.93 0.27 10.93
C ASP A 124 16.21 -0.91 10.27
N ARG A 125 15.35 -1.61 11.02
CA ARG A 125 14.64 -2.79 10.55
C ARG A 125 13.13 -2.66 10.54
N ILE A 126 12.58 -1.70 11.26
CA ILE A 126 11.14 -1.59 11.47
C ILE A 126 10.68 -0.20 11.08
N GLY A 127 9.61 -0.14 10.31
CA GLY A 127 8.95 1.10 9.92
C GLY A 127 7.44 0.95 9.88
N ILE A 128 6.76 2.07 9.75
CA ILE A 128 5.33 2.15 9.47
C ILE A 128 5.19 2.90 8.15
N GLY A 129 4.40 2.38 7.24
CA GLY A 129 4.06 3.03 5.99
C GLY A 129 2.56 3.09 5.79
N GLY A 130 2.14 3.82 4.78
CA GLY A 130 0.75 3.89 4.41
C GLY A 130 0.40 5.05 3.49
N SER A 131 -0.88 5.15 3.18
CA SER A 131 -1.41 6.19 2.32
C SER A 131 -2.76 6.73 2.79
N LEU A 132 -3.04 7.95 2.34
CA LEU A 132 -4.34 8.60 2.36
C LEU A 132 -4.67 9.00 0.92
N VAL A 133 -5.77 8.49 0.39
CA VAL A 133 -6.08 8.64 -1.04
C VAL A 133 -7.50 9.15 -1.22
N ASP A 134 -7.66 10.29 -1.88
CA ASP A 134 -8.94 10.72 -2.42
C ASP A 134 -9.16 10.06 -3.79
N ILE A 135 -10.29 9.40 -3.95
CA ILE A 135 -10.64 8.68 -5.19
C ILE A 135 -11.83 9.41 -5.84
N ARG A 136 -11.65 9.80 -7.09
CA ARG A 136 -12.65 10.49 -7.89
C ARG A 136 -13.05 9.64 -9.09
N ASN A 137 -14.30 9.75 -9.49
CA ASN A 137 -14.74 9.20 -10.76
C ASN A 137 -14.31 10.10 -11.94
N GLN A 138 -14.59 9.67 -13.15
CA GLN A 138 -14.27 10.44 -14.36
C GLN A 138 -14.96 11.81 -14.43
N ASP A 139 -16.08 12.01 -13.71
CA ASP A 139 -16.80 13.28 -13.62
C ASP A 139 -16.23 14.18 -12.52
N LEU A 140 -15.09 13.81 -11.95
CA LEU A 140 -14.41 14.49 -10.83
C LEU A 140 -15.24 14.59 -9.55
N GLN A 141 -16.31 13.82 -9.44
CA GLN A 141 -17.09 13.74 -8.21
C GLN A 141 -16.23 13.05 -7.14
N ILE A 142 -16.09 13.74 -6.02
CA ILE A 142 -15.31 13.25 -4.88
C ILE A 142 -16.05 12.06 -4.26
N SER A 143 -15.32 10.99 -3.97
CA SER A 143 -15.85 9.92 -3.14
C SER A 143 -16.24 10.43 -1.76
N LYS A 144 -17.19 9.77 -1.11
CA LYS A 144 -17.66 10.17 0.23
C LYS A 144 -16.65 9.90 1.35
N GLY A 145 -15.34 9.93 1.06
CA GLY A 145 -14.31 9.71 2.08
C GLY A 145 -12.93 9.49 1.47
N VAL A 146 -11.96 9.28 2.34
CA VAL A 146 -10.56 9.05 2.01
C VAL A 146 -10.23 7.58 2.25
N ALA A 147 -9.73 6.88 1.23
CA ALA A 147 -9.17 5.56 1.40
C ALA A 147 -7.89 5.68 2.25
N LYS A 148 -7.72 4.75 3.16
CA LYS A 148 -6.60 4.78 4.12
C LYS A 148 -5.96 3.42 4.16
N ASP A 149 -4.64 3.42 4.20
CA ASP A 149 -3.91 2.23 4.59
C ASP A 149 -2.83 2.56 5.64
N VAL A 150 -2.48 1.55 6.40
CA VAL A 150 -1.37 1.58 7.34
C VAL A 150 -0.77 0.19 7.45
N PHE A 151 0.56 0.11 7.44
CA PHE A 151 1.26 -1.16 7.60
C PHE A 151 2.55 -1.01 8.40
N LEU A 152 2.84 -2.06 9.14
CA LEU A 152 4.15 -2.28 9.74
C LEU A 152 5.03 -2.95 8.69
N THR A 153 6.19 -2.42 8.42
CA THR A 153 7.22 -3.04 7.58
C THR A 153 8.36 -3.58 8.43
N VAL A 154 8.78 -4.79 8.14
CA VAL A 154 9.93 -5.43 8.76
C VAL A 154 10.93 -5.79 7.68
N LYS A 155 12.13 -5.22 7.75
CA LYS A 155 13.22 -5.57 6.85
C LYS A 155 13.77 -6.95 7.20
N ILE A 156 13.56 -7.92 6.31
CA ILE A 156 14.02 -9.31 6.47
C ILE A 156 15.47 -9.45 6.06
N PHE A 157 15.81 -8.82 4.92
CA PHE A 157 17.12 -8.95 4.32
C PHE A 157 17.50 -7.66 3.58
N GLU A 158 18.78 -7.31 3.61
CA GLU A 158 19.31 -6.23 2.79
C GLU A 158 20.79 -6.50 2.44
N ASN A 159 21.11 -6.28 1.18
CA ASN A 159 22.48 -6.19 0.69
C ASN A 159 22.59 -5.02 -0.32
N LYS A 160 23.74 -4.91 -1.02
CA LYS A 160 23.97 -3.82 -1.99
C LYS A 160 22.96 -3.79 -3.15
N LYS A 161 22.40 -4.94 -3.53
CA LYS A 161 21.51 -5.07 -4.70
C LYS A 161 20.05 -5.23 -4.33
N TYR A 162 19.77 -5.89 -3.22
CA TYR A 162 18.41 -6.26 -2.84
C TYR A 162 18.07 -5.82 -1.43
N LYS A 163 16.83 -5.37 -1.24
CA LYS A 163 16.21 -5.22 0.07
C LYS A 163 14.87 -5.95 0.06
N VAL A 164 14.66 -6.83 1.02
CA VAL A 164 13.42 -7.61 1.16
C VAL A 164 12.72 -7.20 2.44
N ASN A 165 11.46 -6.85 2.31
CA ASN A 165 10.60 -6.47 3.43
C ASN A 165 9.40 -7.42 3.51
N PHE A 166 8.95 -7.66 4.72
CA PHE A 166 7.62 -8.19 5.00
C PHE A 166 6.76 -7.08 5.57
N ASN A 167 5.55 -6.93 5.06
CA ASN A 167 4.61 -5.91 5.53
C ASN A 167 3.34 -6.58 6.06
N LEU A 168 2.83 -6.02 7.14
CA LEU A 168 1.62 -6.42 7.82
C LEU A 168 0.83 -5.17 8.21
N GLY A 169 -0.39 -5.04 7.82
CA GLY A 169 -1.14 -3.84 8.15
C GLY A 169 -2.62 -3.92 7.73
N GLY A 170 -3.34 -2.82 7.45
CA GLY A 170 -4.75 -2.76 7.06
C GLY A 170 -5.10 -1.64 6.12
N PHE A 171 -6.12 -1.84 5.33
CA PHE A 171 -6.68 -0.77 4.55
C PHE A 171 -8.19 -0.61 4.78
N GLN A 172 -8.63 0.62 4.69
CA GLN A 172 -10.02 1.02 4.71
C GLN A 172 -10.37 1.57 3.33
N PRO A 173 -11.03 0.77 2.48
CA PRO A 173 -11.46 1.24 1.18
C PRO A 173 -12.60 2.25 1.32
N ILE A 174 -12.78 3.07 0.30
CA ILE A 174 -14.00 3.85 0.13
C ILE A 174 -15.01 2.97 -0.60
N PHE A 175 -16.15 2.77 0.04
CA PHE A 175 -17.32 2.22 -0.63
C PHE A 175 -18.28 3.36 -1.00
N TRP A 176 -18.91 3.25 -2.16
CA TRP A 176 -19.95 4.15 -2.60
C TRP A 176 -21.24 4.06 -1.73
N GLU A 177 -21.34 3.00 -0.93
CA GLU A 177 -22.41 2.74 0.02
C GLU A 177 -21.95 2.82 1.48
N PRO A 178 -22.88 3.00 2.46
CA PRO A 178 -22.57 3.38 3.84
C PRO A 178 -21.90 2.33 4.73
N LYS A 179 -21.30 1.28 4.22
CA LYS A 179 -20.43 0.36 4.97
C LYS A 179 -19.03 0.95 5.23
N THR A 180 -19.00 2.25 5.46
CA THR A 180 -17.77 2.97 5.78
C THR A 180 -17.25 2.58 7.15
N GLY A 181 -15.96 2.36 7.26
CA GLY A 181 -15.28 2.12 8.54
C GLY A 181 -14.70 0.73 8.72
N GLN A 182 -14.96 -0.21 7.84
CA GLN A 182 -14.40 -1.56 7.95
C GLN A 182 -12.94 -1.59 7.48
N TRP A 183 -12.07 -2.14 8.31
CA TRP A 183 -10.68 -2.39 7.99
C TRP A 183 -10.47 -3.84 7.53
N TYR A 184 -9.62 -4.02 6.54
CA TYR A 184 -9.33 -5.31 5.94
C TYR A 184 -7.85 -5.65 6.07
N PRO A 185 -7.50 -6.77 6.73
CA PRO A 185 -6.11 -7.18 6.91
C PRO A 185 -5.51 -7.74 5.61
N THR A 186 -4.24 -7.44 5.34
CA THR A 186 -3.46 -8.01 4.24
C THR A 186 -2.00 -8.20 4.64
N TYR A 187 -1.28 -9.00 3.87
CA TYR A 187 0.16 -9.25 4.03
C TYR A 187 0.84 -8.98 2.71
N SER A 188 2.05 -8.48 2.76
CA SER A 188 2.84 -8.35 1.53
C SER A 188 4.31 -8.67 1.74
N VAL A 189 4.93 -9.11 0.66
CA VAL A 189 6.39 -9.21 0.55
C VAL A 189 6.82 -8.23 -0.51
N GLY A 190 7.71 -7.33 -0.14
CA GLY A 190 8.30 -6.34 -1.03
C GLY A 190 9.77 -6.63 -1.28
N ILE A 191 10.20 -6.41 -2.51
CA ILE A 191 11.58 -6.55 -2.95
C ILE A 191 11.99 -5.28 -3.69
N LYS A 192 12.94 -4.55 -3.12
CA LYS A 192 13.61 -3.45 -3.82
C LYS A 192 14.86 -3.98 -4.49
N VAL A 193 15.02 -3.68 -5.79
CA VAL A 193 16.19 -4.00 -6.62
C VAL A 193 16.87 -2.68 -6.98
N ARG A 194 18.16 -2.55 -6.62
CA ARG A 194 19.00 -1.37 -6.90
C ARG A 194 19.91 -1.60 -8.09
#